data_ce042c4d2deb93622b24151736f2c167
#
_entry.id   ce042c4d2deb93622b24151736f2c167
#
_cell.length_a   1.000
_cell.length_b   1.000
_cell.length_c   1.000
_cell.angle_alpha   90.00
_cell.angle_beta   90.00
_cell.angle_gamma   90.00
#
_symmetry.space_group_name_H-M   'P 1'
#
loop_
_entity.id
_entity.type
_entity.pdbx_description
1 polymer ?
#
loop_
_entity_poly.entity_id
_entity_poly.type
_entity_poly.pdbx_seq_one_letter_code
_entity_poly.pdbx_strand_id
1 'polypeptide(L)'
;MSSEIRRSASTHPVALTWDQVRARRQSHHHLDRRAPRAWLLDVVRDISGIHAQVQSSAELQLWARVNGISRDDVRDALWDQRTLVRTWSLRGTLHLLTAEDLPLYVAALQQHDRWWKGAWLRMIGMTEKELRAALKAIRDSLGARPLTREQLADKVAARVGAKARDRMMSGWGEMLKPAAFHGYLVSGPPRGQSVTFVRPDRWLGKWNVPDPEDAWGEIVRRYLRAYGPATREEFARWWGMQPAPAGRVMKASGNELIDVDIEGHRAYALSEEARALTRARLKTPVRLLPAFDVYVVGTRPRESLVESRFENLIFRQAGWISPVVLIDGRARGVWKHERAGNGIEVTVSQFGKLSGAHRRAIAQEADSLARFLDAPTTVSFRSVQ
;
A
#
# COMPACT_ATOMS: atom_id res chain seq x y z
N MET A 1 -38.29 7.56 -35.40
CA MET A 1 -38.56 8.27 -34.13
C MET A 1 -37.87 7.50 -33.01
N SER A 2 -36.62 7.81 -32.75
CA SER A 2 -35.82 7.19 -31.69
C SER A 2 -35.82 8.13 -30.51
N SER A 3 -36.45 7.72 -29.41
CA SER A 3 -36.51 8.45 -28.16
C SER A 3 -35.12 8.33 -27.46
N GLU A 4 -34.33 9.38 -27.55
CA GLU A 4 -33.18 9.58 -26.68
C GLU A 4 -33.67 9.69 -25.23
N ILE A 5 -33.47 8.65 -24.45
CA ILE A 5 -33.57 8.72 -22.99
C ILE A 5 -32.34 9.47 -22.50
N ARG A 6 -32.45 10.79 -22.43
CA ARG A 6 -31.53 11.62 -21.61
C ARG A 6 -31.72 11.22 -20.16
N ARG A 7 -30.83 10.38 -19.61
CA ARG A 7 -30.73 10.22 -18.17
C ARG A 7 -30.23 11.56 -17.61
N SER A 8 -31.14 12.29 -16.97
CA SER A 8 -30.82 13.44 -16.14
C SER A 8 -29.82 13.03 -15.08
N ALA A 9 -28.58 13.49 -15.21
CA ALA A 9 -27.61 13.41 -14.12
C ALA A 9 -28.20 14.20 -12.94
N SER A 10 -28.39 13.56 -11.79
CA SER A 10 -28.83 14.23 -10.56
C SER A 10 -27.88 15.39 -10.28
N THR A 11 -28.44 16.61 -10.20
CA THR A 11 -27.67 17.84 -9.95
C THR A 11 -27.18 17.96 -8.51
N HIS A 12 -27.55 17.02 -7.64
CA HIS A 12 -27.15 17.01 -6.23
C HIS A 12 -26.18 15.86 -5.93
N PRO A 13 -25.13 16.11 -5.13
CA PRO A 13 -24.21 15.06 -4.71
C PRO A 13 -24.95 13.99 -3.89
N VAL A 14 -24.51 12.74 -3.99
CA VAL A 14 -25.05 11.64 -3.19
C VAL A 14 -24.62 11.85 -1.73
N ALA A 15 -25.61 11.97 -0.83
CA ALA A 15 -25.35 12.13 0.59
C ALA A 15 -24.95 10.80 1.25
N LEU A 16 -23.85 10.81 2.01
CA LEU A 16 -23.29 9.66 2.72
C LEU A 16 -22.94 10.04 4.15
N THR A 17 -22.86 9.05 5.02
CA THR A 17 -22.29 9.19 6.37
C THR A 17 -20.88 8.58 6.43
N TRP A 18 -20.05 9.02 7.38
CA TRP A 18 -18.75 8.41 7.62
C TRP A 18 -18.85 6.93 8.01
N ASP A 19 -19.95 6.49 8.63
CA ASP A 19 -20.18 5.08 8.94
C ASP A 19 -20.35 4.24 7.68
N GLN A 20 -21.08 4.74 6.68
CA GLN A 20 -21.21 4.07 5.38
C GLN A 20 -19.86 3.98 4.65
N VAL A 21 -19.08 5.07 4.66
CA VAL A 21 -17.75 5.09 4.06
C VAL A 21 -16.81 4.10 4.77
N ARG A 22 -16.77 4.10 6.10
CA ARG A 22 -15.97 3.15 6.89
C ARG A 22 -16.37 1.71 6.62
N ALA A 23 -17.68 1.44 6.59
CA ALA A 23 -18.20 0.10 6.29
C ALA A 23 -17.71 -0.40 4.93
N ARG A 24 -17.79 0.45 3.90
CA ARG A 24 -17.36 0.09 2.54
C ARG A 24 -15.87 -0.09 2.43
N ARG A 25 -15.07 0.84 3.01
CA ARG A 25 -13.60 0.72 3.06
C ARG A 25 -13.16 -0.55 3.78
N GLN A 26 -13.76 -0.91 4.93
CA GLN A 26 -13.45 -2.16 5.63
C GLN A 26 -13.77 -3.39 4.79
N SER A 27 -14.87 -3.39 4.05
CA SER A 27 -15.25 -4.49 3.17
C SER A 27 -14.22 -4.68 2.04
N HIS A 28 -13.84 -3.62 1.34
CA HIS A 28 -12.82 -3.69 0.28
C HIS A 28 -11.42 -4.04 0.81
N HIS A 29 -11.13 -3.69 2.05
CA HIS A 29 -9.88 -4.06 2.71
C HIS A 29 -9.92 -5.45 3.37
N HIS A 30 -10.99 -6.21 3.22
CA HIS A 30 -11.19 -7.52 3.86
C HIS A 30 -11.02 -7.48 5.40
N LEU A 31 -11.34 -6.34 6.01
CA LEU A 31 -11.25 -6.12 7.45
C LEU A 31 -12.57 -6.40 8.17
N ASP A 32 -13.70 -6.29 7.51
CA ASP A 32 -15.01 -6.68 8.04
C ASP A 32 -15.12 -8.22 8.14
N ARG A 33 -14.55 -8.94 7.18
CA ARG A 33 -14.41 -10.40 7.15
C ARG A 33 -13.14 -10.77 6.39
N ARG A 34 -12.27 -11.57 7.01
CA ARG A 34 -11.07 -12.09 6.34
C ARG A 34 -11.43 -12.93 5.12
N ALA A 35 -10.69 -12.75 4.06
CA ALA A 35 -10.80 -13.54 2.84
C ALA A 35 -10.31 -14.99 3.05
N PRO A 36 -10.79 -15.96 2.26
CA PRO A 36 -10.19 -17.30 2.21
C PRO A 36 -8.70 -17.23 1.80
N ARG A 37 -7.89 -18.21 2.24
CA ARG A 37 -6.45 -18.31 1.90
C ARG A 37 -6.17 -18.28 0.40
N ALA A 38 -7.03 -18.90 -0.40
CA ALA A 38 -6.90 -18.91 -1.86
C ALA A 38 -7.01 -17.50 -2.50
N TRP A 39 -7.56 -16.50 -1.80
CA TRP A 39 -7.75 -15.13 -2.29
C TRP A 39 -6.59 -14.20 -1.93
N LEU A 40 -5.42 -14.76 -1.58
CA LEU A 40 -4.25 -13.96 -1.22
C LEU A 40 -3.93 -12.87 -2.25
N LEU A 41 -3.93 -13.21 -3.54
CA LEU A 41 -3.59 -12.28 -4.62
C LEU A 41 -4.72 -11.25 -4.84
N ASP A 42 -5.98 -11.68 -4.74
CA ASP A 42 -7.13 -10.78 -4.86
C ASP A 42 -7.13 -9.74 -3.74
N VAL A 43 -6.83 -10.15 -2.50
CA VAL A 43 -6.66 -9.21 -1.38
C VAL A 43 -5.59 -8.15 -1.67
N VAL A 44 -4.43 -8.54 -2.21
CA VAL A 44 -3.38 -7.58 -2.59
C VAL A 44 -3.84 -6.64 -3.69
N ARG A 45 -4.58 -7.14 -4.67
CA ARG A 45 -5.15 -6.36 -5.80
C ARG A 45 -6.22 -5.39 -5.30
N ASP A 46 -7.17 -5.85 -4.48
CA ASP A 46 -8.30 -5.07 -3.98
C ASP A 46 -7.86 -3.86 -3.16
N ILE A 47 -6.79 -4.00 -2.38
CA ILE A 47 -6.24 -2.89 -1.57
C ILE A 47 -5.14 -2.10 -2.28
N SER A 48 -4.93 -2.35 -3.58
CA SER A 48 -3.95 -1.64 -4.43
C SER A 48 -2.51 -1.78 -3.94
N GLY A 49 -2.15 -2.95 -3.45
CA GLY A 49 -0.82 -3.28 -2.93
C GLY A 49 -0.67 -3.08 -1.43
N ILE A 50 0.37 -3.68 -0.87
CA ILE A 50 0.67 -3.70 0.57
C ILE A 50 1.97 -2.95 0.81
N HIS A 51 1.98 -2.02 1.76
CA HIS A 51 3.20 -1.32 2.17
C HIS A 51 4.21 -2.31 2.78
N ALA A 52 5.40 -2.40 2.20
CA ALA A 52 6.40 -3.45 2.50
C ALA A 52 7.80 -2.89 2.84
N GLN A 53 7.86 -1.66 3.40
CA GLN A 53 9.13 -1.10 3.88
C GLN A 53 9.69 -1.98 5.01
N VAL A 54 8.82 -2.50 5.87
CA VAL A 54 9.12 -3.51 6.89
C VAL A 54 8.46 -4.81 6.45
N GLN A 55 9.25 -5.84 6.11
CA GLN A 55 8.76 -7.11 5.56
C GLN A 55 7.77 -7.81 6.51
N SER A 56 8.12 -7.93 7.79
CA SER A 56 7.25 -8.55 8.80
C SER A 56 5.91 -7.83 8.94
N SER A 57 5.90 -6.52 8.77
CA SER A 57 4.65 -5.75 8.76
C SER A 57 3.79 -6.06 7.52
N ALA A 58 4.40 -6.25 6.35
CA ALA A 58 3.66 -6.65 5.15
C ALA A 58 3.00 -8.04 5.32
N GLU A 59 3.71 -8.98 5.91
CA GLU A 59 3.18 -10.30 6.25
C GLU A 59 1.99 -10.21 7.22
N LEU A 60 2.10 -9.38 8.25
CA LEU A 60 1.02 -9.12 9.21
C LEU A 60 -0.17 -8.37 8.59
N GLN A 61 0.01 -7.56 7.57
CA GLN A 61 -1.10 -6.94 6.84
C GLN A 61 -1.93 -8.00 6.10
N LEU A 62 -1.27 -9.02 5.54
CA LEU A 62 -1.95 -10.18 4.93
C LEU A 62 -2.64 -11.03 5.99
N TRP A 63 -1.98 -11.32 7.12
CA TRP A 63 -2.60 -12.02 8.24
C TRP A 63 -3.88 -11.34 8.73
N ALA A 64 -3.91 -10.02 8.82
CA ALA A 64 -5.09 -9.28 9.25
C ALA A 64 -6.28 -9.43 8.28
N ARG A 65 -6.04 -9.83 7.02
CA ARG A 65 -7.02 -9.86 5.91
C ARG A 65 -7.35 -11.25 5.38
N VAL A 66 -6.49 -12.23 5.61
CA VAL A 66 -6.61 -13.57 5.02
C VAL A 66 -6.65 -14.63 6.12
N ASN A 67 -7.66 -15.52 6.06
CA ASN A 67 -7.80 -16.61 7.00
C ASN A 67 -6.76 -17.70 6.74
N GLY A 68 -6.15 -18.19 7.84
CA GLY A 68 -5.28 -19.37 7.80
C GLY A 68 -4.02 -19.20 6.96
N ILE A 69 -3.63 -17.94 6.66
CA ILE A 69 -2.37 -17.66 5.98
C ILE A 69 -1.19 -17.88 6.93
N SER A 70 -0.08 -18.34 6.40
CA SER A 70 1.21 -18.48 7.07
C SER A 70 2.25 -17.53 6.46
N ARG A 71 3.40 -17.39 7.13
CA ARG A 71 4.55 -16.64 6.59
C ARG A 71 5.13 -17.34 5.36
N ASP A 72 5.08 -18.67 5.33
CA ASP A 72 5.57 -19.46 4.19
C ASP A 72 4.71 -19.22 2.95
N ASP A 73 3.38 -19.06 3.07
CA ASP A 73 2.52 -18.72 1.93
C ASP A 73 2.95 -17.42 1.24
N VAL A 74 3.31 -16.41 2.05
CA VAL A 74 3.77 -15.12 1.52
C VAL A 74 5.14 -15.28 0.86
N ARG A 75 6.02 -16.08 1.44
CA ARG A 75 7.35 -16.36 0.91
C ARG A 75 7.27 -17.13 -0.40
N ASP A 76 6.45 -18.19 -0.44
CA ASP A 76 6.21 -18.99 -1.65
C ASP A 76 5.65 -18.15 -2.79
N ALA A 77 4.65 -17.31 -2.51
CA ALA A 77 4.09 -16.38 -3.49
C ALA A 77 5.14 -15.39 -4.03
N LEU A 78 6.08 -14.94 -3.19
CA LEU A 78 7.15 -14.01 -3.60
C LEU A 78 8.27 -14.68 -4.40
N TRP A 79 8.74 -15.87 -3.96
CA TRP A 79 10.02 -16.39 -4.41
C TRP A 79 9.91 -17.66 -5.25
N ASP A 80 8.95 -18.52 -4.95
CA ASP A 80 8.79 -19.81 -5.63
C ASP A 80 7.76 -19.70 -6.75
N GLN A 81 6.53 -19.30 -6.44
CA GLN A 81 5.46 -19.11 -7.41
C GLN A 81 5.62 -17.79 -8.21
N ARG A 82 6.27 -16.79 -7.62
CA ARG A 82 6.50 -15.47 -8.23
C ARG A 82 5.21 -14.74 -8.61
N THR A 83 4.15 -15.00 -7.89
CA THR A 83 2.84 -14.37 -8.08
C THR A 83 2.73 -13.03 -7.34
N LEU A 84 3.60 -12.79 -6.35
CA LEU A 84 3.82 -11.52 -5.71
C LEU A 84 5.20 -10.96 -6.05
N VAL A 85 5.31 -9.64 -6.07
CA VAL A 85 6.58 -8.91 -6.24
C VAL A 85 6.73 -7.86 -5.16
N ARG A 86 7.96 -7.68 -4.68
CA ARG A 86 8.33 -6.58 -3.79
C ARG A 86 9.13 -5.55 -4.56
N THR A 87 8.64 -4.33 -4.66
CA THR A 87 9.26 -3.26 -5.45
C THR A 87 8.99 -1.88 -4.86
N TRP A 88 9.78 -0.88 -5.26
CA TRP A 88 9.42 0.52 -5.00
C TRP A 88 8.25 0.93 -5.90
N SER A 89 7.22 1.49 -5.29
CA SER A 89 6.00 1.92 -5.96
C SER A 89 5.50 3.23 -5.33
N LEU A 90 4.27 3.26 -4.87
CA LEU A 90 3.58 4.44 -4.32
C LEU A 90 4.48 5.24 -3.37
N ARG A 91 4.54 6.56 -3.54
CA ARG A 91 5.35 7.48 -2.71
C ARG A 91 6.85 7.18 -2.70
N GLY A 92 7.35 6.26 -3.54
CA GLY A 92 8.74 5.79 -3.53
C GLY A 92 9.06 4.90 -2.32
N THR A 93 8.08 4.23 -1.72
CA THR A 93 8.24 3.21 -0.68
C THR A 93 8.08 1.81 -1.25
N LEU A 94 8.61 0.80 -0.55
CA LEU A 94 8.47 -0.59 -0.96
C LEU A 94 7.04 -1.09 -0.75
N HIS A 95 6.51 -1.79 -1.76
CA HIS A 95 5.19 -2.42 -1.73
C HIS A 95 5.27 -3.88 -2.20
N LEU A 96 4.33 -4.70 -1.75
CA LEU A 96 3.96 -5.94 -2.41
C LEU A 96 2.85 -5.63 -3.40
N LEU A 97 3.04 -6.06 -4.64
CA LEU A 97 2.04 -6.02 -5.71
C LEU A 97 1.89 -7.44 -6.25
N THR A 98 0.78 -7.75 -6.92
CA THR A 98 0.74 -8.97 -7.72
C THR A 98 1.68 -8.83 -8.93
N ALA A 99 2.26 -9.92 -9.37
CA ALA A 99 3.11 -9.92 -10.56
C ALA A 99 2.33 -9.47 -11.81
N GLU A 100 1.04 -9.83 -11.87
CA GLU A 100 0.12 -9.46 -12.94
C GLU A 100 -0.14 -7.94 -12.99
N ASP A 101 -0.24 -7.29 -11.83
CA ASP A 101 -0.50 -5.85 -11.75
C ASP A 101 0.76 -4.98 -11.90
N LEU A 102 1.96 -5.56 -11.76
CA LEU A 102 3.20 -4.79 -11.83
C LEU A 102 3.32 -3.95 -13.11
N PRO A 103 2.97 -4.44 -14.32
CA PRO A 103 3.01 -3.62 -15.55
C PRO A 103 2.11 -2.37 -15.49
N LEU A 104 0.93 -2.48 -14.88
CA LEU A 104 0.00 -1.36 -14.68
C LEU A 104 0.65 -0.25 -13.84
N TYR A 105 1.25 -0.62 -12.70
CA TYR A 105 1.94 0.34 -11.84
C TYR A 105 3.17 0.95 -12.52
N VAL A 106 3.95 0.16 -13.27
CA VAL A 106 5.10 0.62 -14.03
C VAL A 106 4.69 1.65 -15.08
N ALA A 107 3.60 1.41 -15.82
CA ALA A 107 3.10 2.36 -16.83
C ALA A 107 2.84 3.76 -16.25
N ALA A 108 2.19 3.81 -15.09
CA ALA A 108 1.90 5.07 -14.41
C ALA A 108 3.14 5.67 -13.71
N LEU A 109 3.99 4.84 -13.11
CA LEU A 109 5.20 5.29 -12.41
C LEU A 109 6.26 5.86 -13.35
N GLN A 110 6.34 5.38 -14.59
CA GLN A 110 7.24 5.94 -15.62
C GLN A 110 6.92 7.40 -15.94
N GLN A 111 5.68 7.84 -15.74
CA GLN A 111 5.28 9.24 -15.92
C GLN A 111 5.77 10.17 -14.80
N HIS A 112 6.46 9.63 -13.80
CA HIS A 112 6.92 10.40 -12.65
C HIS A 112 8.20 11.19 -13.00
N ASP A 113 8.07 12.50 -13.17
CA ASP A 113 9.12 13.42 -13.65
C ASP A 113 10.14 13.86 -12.58
N ARG A 114 9.90 13.56 -11.28
CA ARG A 114 10.73 14.07 -10.17
C ARG A 114 12.21 13.70 -10.28
N TRP A 115 12.51 12.54 -10.87
CA TRP A 115 13.89 12.05 -11.02
C TRP A 115 14.71 12.85 -12.03
N TRP A 116 14.04 13.56 -12.96
CA TRP A 116 14.64 14.39 -14.00
C TRP A 116 14.71 15.86 -13.60
N LYS A 117 14.14 16.26 -12.46
CA LYS A 117 14.16 17.64 -11.99
C LYS A 117 15.54 18.04 -11.50
N GLY A 118 15.97 19.25 -11.85
CA GLY A 118 17.29 19.76 -11.49
C GLY A 118 17.59 19.73 -10.00
N ALA A 119 16.59 19.90 -9.12
CA ALA A 119 16.76 19.78 -7.67
C ALA A 119 17.17 18.35 -7.25
N TRP A 120 16.53 17.32 -7.82
CA TRP A 120 16.90 15.92 -7.56
C TRP A 120 18.30 15.61 -8.11
N LEU A 121 18.57 15.97 -9.35
CA LEU A 121 19.86 15.74 -9.99
C LEU A 121 21.02 16.42 -9.24
N ARG A 122 20.83 17.66 -8.76
CA ARG A 122 21.81 18.33 -7.88
C ARG A 122 22.02 17.60 -6.56
N MET A 123 20.92 17.12 -5.92
CA MET A 123 21.00 16.41 -4.66
C MET A 123 21.82 15.11 -4.77
N ILE A 124 21.65 14.36 -5.85
CA ILE A 124 22.42 13.12 -6.10
C ILE A 124 23.76 13.41 -6.79
N GLY A 125 24.05 14.67 -7.14
CA GLY A 125 25.27 15.10 -7.81
C GLY A 125 25.46 14.50 -9.20
N MET A 126 24.39 14.20 -9.94
CA MET A 126 24.44 13.62 -11.29
C MET A 126 23.74 14.52 -12.30
N THR A 127 24.20 14.45 -13.55
CA THR A 127 23.49 14.99 -14.70
C THR A 127 22.40 14.01 -15.15
N GLU A 128 21.42 14.49 -15.92
CA GLU A 128 20.39 13.62 -16.51
C GLU A 128 21.01 12.53 -17.39
N LYS A 129 22.05 12.87 -18.18
CA LYS A 129 22.78 11.91 -19.04
C LYS A 129 23.43 10.79 -18.21
N GLU A 130 24.08 11.12 -17.10
CA GLU A 130 24.68 10.15 -16.19
C GLU A 130 23.61 9.25 -15.54
N LEU A 131 22.48 9.84 -15.08
CA LEU A 131 21.40 9.07 -14.50
C LEU A 131 20.78 8.10 -15.51
N ARG A 132 20.49 8.54 -16.75
CA ARG A 132 19.97 7.67 -17.81
C ARG A 132 20.94 6.55 -18.15
N ALA A 133 22.23 6.83 -18.24
CA ALA A 133 23.26 5.81 -18.48
C ALA A 133 23.31 4.78 -17.34
N ALA A 134 23.23 5.22 -16.09
CA ALA A 134 23.24 4.36 -14.93
C ALA A 134 21.98 3.49 -14.84
N LEU A 135 20.79 4.04 -15.11
CA LEU A 135 19.55 3.24 -15.15
C LEU A 135 19.59 2.18 -16.26
N LYS A 136 20.13 2.52 -17.42
CA LYS A 136 20.36 1.55 -18.51
C LYS A 136 21.34 0.47 -18.07
N ALA A 137 22.44 0.84 -17.39
CA ALA A 137 23.43 -0.09 -16.87
C ALA A 137 22.83 -1.03 -15.82
N ILE A 138 21.94 -0.56 -14.92
CA ILE A 138 21.19 -1.40 -13.98
C ILE A 138 20.37 -2.42 -14.74
N ARG A 139 19.54 -2.01 -15.70
CA ARG A 139 18.72 -2.91 -16.52
C ARG A 139 19.55 -3.98 -17.21
N ASP A 140 20.65 -3.57 -17.86
CA ASP A 140 21.48 -4.45 -18.67
C ASP A 140 22.42 -5.37 -17.83
N SER A 141 22.59 -5.07 -16.53
CA SER A 141 23.35 -5.90 -15.58
C SER A 141 22.49 -6.96 -14.89
N LEU A 142 21.16 -6.77 -14.87
CA LEU A 142 20.20 -7.68 -14.23
C LEU A 142 19.65 -8.70 -15.22
N GLY A 143 19.43 -9.92 -14.73
CA GLY A 143 18.74 -11.01 -15.41
C GLY A 143 17.77 -11.71 -14.46
N ALA A 144 17.49 -13.00 -14.71
CA ALA A 144 16.72 -13.85 -13.79
C ALA A 144 17.55 -14.26 -12.55
N ARG A 145 18.89 -14.29 -12.65
CA ARG A 145 19.77 -14.65 -11.52
C ARG A 145 19.87 -13.45 -10.55
N PRO A 146 19.52 -13.63 -9.26
CA PRO A 146 19.55 -12.56 -8.28
C PRO A 146 20.98 -12.04 -8.04
N LEU A 147 21.13 -10.72 -7.99
CA LEU A 147 22.36 -10.02 -7.59
C LEU A 147 22.12 -9.26 -6.28
N THR A 148 23.08 -9.30 -5.38
CA THR A 148 23.06 -8.41 -4.20
C THR A 148 23.23 -6.94 -4.63
N ARG A 149 22.97 -6.01 -3.71
CA ARG A 149 23.17 -4.57 -3.99
C ARG A 149 24.61 -4.28 -4.40
N GLU A 150 25.58 -4.86 -3.70
CA GLU A 150 27.02 -4.71 -3.95
C GLU A 150 27.37 -5.26 -5.34
N GLN A 151 26.97 -6.49 -5.64
CA GLN A 151 27.23 -7.14 -6.93
C GLN A 151 26.64 -6.33 -8.11
N LEU A 152 25.43 -5.78 -7.92
CA LEU A 152 24.80 -4.93 -8.93
C LEU A 152 25.56 -3.61 -9.06
N ALA A 153 25.92 -2.99 -7.94
CA ALA A 153 26.65 -1.71 -7.92
C ALA A 153 28.01 -1.84 -8.62
N ASP A 154 28.75 -2.93 -8.38
CA ASP A 154 30.05 -3.18 -9.03
C ASP A 154 29.89 -3.38 -10.55
N LYS A 155 28.86 -4.12 -11.00
CA LYS A 155 28.57 -4.29 -12.43
C LYS A 155 28.17 -2.99 -13.12
N VAL A 156 27.45 -2.13 -12.43
CA VAL A 156 27.05 -0.81 -12.94
C VAL A 156 28.26 0.11 -12.99
N ALA A 157 29.10 0.12 -11.94
CA ALA A 157 30.31 0.94 -11.90
C ALA A 157 31.30 0.60 -13.01
N ALA A 158 31.45 -0.68 -13.35
CA ALA A 158 32.28 -1.14 -14.48
C ALA A 158 31.82 -0.57 -15.83
N ARG A 159 30.55 -0.13 -15.95
CA ARG A 159 29.97 0.40 -17.19
C ARG A 159 29.95 1.93 -17.23
N VAL A 160 29.70 2.59 -16.09
CA VAL A 160 29.41 4.03 -16.02
C VAL A 160 30.21 4.78 -14.96
N GLY A 161 31.16 4.11 -14.30
CA GLY A 161 32.09 4.72 -13.34
C GLY A 161 31.67 4.64 -11.88
N ALA A 162 32.62 4.92 -10.98
CA ALA A 162 32.51 4.73 -9.52
C ALA A 162 31.39 5.57 -8.87
N LYS A 163 31.12 6.76 -9.39
CA LYS A 163 30.08 7.65 -8.89
C LYS A 163 28.69 6.96 -8.82
N ALA A 164 28.36 6.14 -9.83
CA ALA A 164 27.12 5.38 -9.84
C ALA A 164 27.09 4.33 -8.72
N ARG A 165 28.23 3.70 -8.40
CA ARG A 165 28.35 2.76 -7.29
C ARG A 165 28.00 3.41 -5.96
N ASP A 166 28.57 4.56 -5.65
CA ASP A 166 28.34 5.28 -4.40
C ASP A 166 26.86 5.62 -4.22
N ARG A 167 26.18 6.07 -5.29
CA ARG A 167 24.75 6.34 -5.27
C ARG A 167 23.88 5.09 -5.15
N MET A 168 24.30 3.98 -5.68
CA MET A 168 23.60 2.69 -5.51
C MET A 168 23.74 2.15 -4.07
N MET A 169 24.83 2.40 -3.41
CA MET A 169 25.07 2.02 -2.01
C MET A 169 24.35 2.90 -1.01
N SER A 170 23.83 4.06 -1.43
CA SER A 170 23.03 4.95 -0.60
C SER A 170 21.80 4.22 -0.01
N GLY A 171 21.61 4.37 1.30
CA GLY A 171 20.45 3.80 2.02
C GLY A 171 19.10 4.33 1.53
N TRP A 172 19.08 5.49 0.86
CA TRP A 172 17.87 6.13 0.34
C TRP A 172 17.34 5.51 -0.96
N GLY A 173 18.12 4.63 -1.61
CA GLY A 173 17.75 4.00 -2.87
C GLY A 173 17.69 4.97 -4.04
N GLU A 174 18.59 5.96 -4.07
CA GLU A 174 18.64 7.05 -5.04
C GLU A 174 18.62 6.59 -6.50
N MET A 175 19.29 5.47 -6.78
CA MET A 175 19.33 4.86 -8.11
C MET A 175 18.33 3.71 -8.27
N LEU A 176 18.00 3.01 -7.17
CA LEU A 176 17.14 1.82 -7.22
C LEU A 176 15.66 2.20 -7.39
N LYS A 177 15.21 3.32 -6.78
CA LYS A 177 13.83 3.80 -6.93
C LYS A 177 13.49 4.18 -8.38
N PRO A 178 14.24 5.06 -9.06
CA PRO A 178 13.96 5.34 -10.47
C PRO A 178 14.09 4.10 -11.34
N ALA A 179 15.03 3.18 -11.08
CA ALA A 179 15.14 1.93 -11.83
C ALA A 179 13.88 1.05 -11.63
N ALA A 180 13.34 0.95 -10.42
CA ALA A 180 12.10 0.24 -10.15
C ALA A 180 10.90 0.90 -10.84
N PHE A 181 10.81 2.23 -10.84
CA PHE A 181 9.74 2.99 -11.51
C PHE A 181 9.73 2.75 -13.03
N HIS A 182 10.90 2.50 -13.62
CA HIS A 182 11.01 2.11 -15.02
C HIS A 182 10.84 0.61 -15.28
N GLY A 183 10.53 -0.19 -14.25
CA GLY A 183 10.38 -1.65 -14.40
C GLY A 183 11.71 -2.37 -14.70
N TYR A 184 12.86 -1.80 -14.33
CA TYR A 184 14.17 -2.40 -14.57
C TYR A 184 14.62 -3.33 -13.48
N LEU A 185 13.99 -3.23 -12.27
CA LEU A 185 14.27 -4.15 -11.17
C LEU A 185 13.07 -4.34 -10.24
N VAL A 186 13.03 -5.51 -9.63
CA VAL A 186 12.25 -5.84 -8.43
C VAL A 186 13.17 -6.56 -7.44
N SER A 187 12.72 -6.73 -6.20
CA SER A 187 13.44 -7.58 -5.23
C SER A 187 13.44 -9.03 -5.72
N GLY A 188 14.57 -9.71 -5.55
CA GLY A 188 14.70 -11.16 -5.67
C GLY A 188 14.75 -11.84 -4.32
N PRO A 189 14.84 -13.19 -4.27
CA PRO A 189 15.00 -13.95 -3.04
C PRO A 189 16.21 -13.46 -2.24
N PRO A 190 16.08 -13.24 -0.93
CA PRO A 190 17.20 -12.76 -0.11
C PRO A 190 18.31 -13.79 -0.07
N ARG A 191 19.56 -13.32 0.05
CA ARG A 191 20.72 -14.18 0.25
C ARG A 191 21.26 -13.94 1.66
N GLY A 192 20.84 -14.78 2.60
CA GLY A 192 21.03 -14.51 4.03
C GLY A 192 20.30 -13.22 4.42
N GLN A 193 21.01 -12.25 4.94
CA GLN A 193 20.46 -10.92 5.30
C GLN A 193 20.54 -9.91 4.13
N SER A 194 21.17 -10.25 3.03
CA SER A 194 21.37 -9.35 1.90
C SER A 194 20.13 -9.35 0.99
N VAL A 195 19.62 -8.14 0.70
CA VAL A 195 18.61 -7.95 -0.34
C VAL A 195 19.22 -8.22 -1.70
N THR A 196 18.44 -8.82 -2.59
CA THR A 196 18.84 -9.05 -3.98
C THR A 196 17.86 -8.40 -4.94
N PHE A 197 18.27 -8.26 -6.18
CA PHE A 197 17.49 -7.68 -7.26
C PHE A 197 17.53 -8.58 -8.49
N VAL A 198 16.42 -8.62 -9.21
CA VAL A 198 16.25 -9.31 -10.49
C VAL A 198 15.60 -8.40 -11.50
N ARG A 199 15.73 -8.71 -12.76
CA ARG A 199 15.04 -8.00 -13.84
C ARG A 199 13.65 -8.62 -14.06
N PRO A 200 12.56 -7.84 -13.96
CA PRO A 200 11.19 -8.38 -13.94
C PRO A 200 10.84 -9.21 -15.17
N ASP A 201 11.13 -8.72 -16.39
CA ASP A 201 10.84 -9.42 -17.65
C ASP A 201 11.61 -10.75 -17.82
N ARG A 202 12.70 -10.94 -17.06
CA ARG A 202 13.48 -12.20 -17.02
C ARG A 202 13.08 -13.10 -15.87
N TRP A 203 12.56 -12.53 -14.79
CA TRP A 203 12.17 -13.23 -13.58
C TRP A 203 10.73 -13.73 -13.62
N LEU A 204 9.81 -12.89 -14.10
CA LEU A 204 8.37 -13.14 -14.15
C LEU A 204 7.88 -13.64 -15.52
N GLY A 205 8.72 -13.55 -16.55
CA GLY A 205 8.36 -13.82 -17.93
C GLY A 205 7.94 -12.55 -18.68
N LYS A 206 7.38 -12.74 -19.86
CA LYS A 206 6.94 -11.61 -20.69
C LYS A 206 5.73 -10.92 -20.06
N TRP A 207 5.75 -9.60 -20.07
CA TRP A 207 4.65 -8.75 -19.68
C TRP A 207 4.44 -7.63 -20.70
N ASN A 208 3.22 -7.16 -20.79
CA ASN A 208 2.90 -5.98 -21.59
C ASN A 208 2.62 -4.82 -20.64
N VAL A 209 3.35 -3.73 -20.82
CA VAL A 209 3.09 -2.47 -20.13
C VAL A 209 1.96 -1.78 -20.89
N PRO A 210 0.81 -1.51 -20.27
CA PRO A 210 -0.32 -0.87 -20.93
C PRO A 210 0.00 0.58 -21.28
N ASP A 211 -0.88 1.20 -22.07
CA ASP A 211 -0.83 2.63 -22.31
C ASP A 211 -0.93 3.39 -20.97
N PRO A 212 -0.16 4.47 -20.77
CA PRO A 212 -0.21 5.24 -19.52
C PRO A 212 -1.59 5.82 -19.19
N GLU A 213 -2.41 6.19 -20.17
CA GLU A 213 -3.75 6.74 -19.94
C GLU A 213 -4.70 5.64 -19.42
N ASP A 214 -4.66 4.46 -20.03
CA ASP A 214 -5.41 3.28 -19.57
C ASP A 214 -4.96 2.87 -18.16
N ALA A 215 -3.64 2.88 -17.90
CA ALA A 215 -3.10 2.58 -16.60
C ALA A 215 -3.59 3.55 -15.53
N TRP A 216 -3.63 4.84 -15.81
CA TRP A 216 -4.14 5.84 -14.88
C TRP A 216 -5.64 5.66 -14.60
N GLY A 217 -6.44 5.38 -15.62
CA GLY A 217 -7.86 5.10 -15.45
C GLY A 217 -8.09 3.93 -14.47
N GLU A 218 -7.37 2.82 -14.66
CA GLU A 218 -7.48 1.66 -13.78
C GLU A 218 -6.96 1.94 -12.36
N ILE A 219 -5.88 2.69 -12.20
CA ILE A 219 -5.35 3.09 -10.88
C ILE A 219 -6.34 3.97 -10.13
N VAL A 220 -7.01 4.91 -10.81
CA VAL A 220 -8.07 5.74 -10.19
C VAL A 220 -9.23 4.86 -9.72
N ARG A 221 -9.69 3.93 -10.56
CA ARG A 221 -10.75 2.98 -10.19
C ARG A 221 -10.38 2.16 -8.95
N ARG A 222 -9.20 1.54 -8.94
CA ARG A 222 -8.71 0.75 -7.80
C ARG A 222 -8.58 1.59 -6.52
N TYR A 223 -8.02 2.80 -6.64
CA TYR A 223 -7.92 3.70 -5.51
C TYR A 223 -9.28 4.05 -4.93
N LEU A 224 -10.24 4.43 -5.76
CA LEU A 224 -11.57 4.82 -5.30
C LEU A 224 -12.38 3.64 -4.76
N ARG A 225 -12.18 2.42 -5.27
CA ARG A 225 -12.76 1.21 -4.65
C ARG A 225 -12.21 0.96 -3.26
N ALA A 226 -10.90 1.00 -3.09
CA ALA A 226 -10.24 0.67 -1.82
C ALA A 226 -10.33 1.79 -0.77
N TYR A 227 -10.15 3.05 -1.19
CA TYR A 227 -9.97 4.19 -0.30
C TYR A 227 -11.04 5.28 -0.47
N GLY A 228 -11.88 5.18 -1.50
CA GLY A 228 -12.94 6.14 -1.77
C GLY A 228 -14.09 6.07 -0.75
N PRO A 229 -15.00 7.08 -0.82
CA PRO A 229 -14.89 8.30 -1.63
C PRO A 229 -13.68 9.14 -1.26
N ALA A 230 -13.12 9.92 -2.22
CA ALA A 230 -11.90 10.69 -1.98
C ALA A 230 -11.80 11.95 -2.85
N THR A 231 -11.03 12.93 -2.38
CA THR A 231 -10.66 14.13 -3.11
C THR A 231 -9.42 13.89 -3.99
N ARG A 232 -9.13 14.81 -4.91
CA ARG A 232 -7.89 14.79 -5.70
C ARG A 232 -6.64 14.95 -4.83
N GLU A 233 -6.74 15.70 -3.74
CA GLU A 233 -5.66 15.92 -2.77
C GLU A 233 -5.33 14.62 -2.03
N GLU A 234 -6.34 13.83 -1.70
CA GLU A 234 -6.19 12.53 -1.04
C GLU A 234 -5.59 11.51 -2.01
N PHE A 235 -6.07 11.45 -3.26
CA PHE A 235 -5.47 10.63 -4.31
C PHE A 235 -4.01 11.01 -4.58
N ALA A 236 -3.73 12.33 -4.72
CA ALA A 236 -2.38 12.84 -4.90
C ALA A 236 -1.42 12.39 -3.79
N ARG A 237 -1.86 12.48 -2.54
CA ARG A 237 -1.10 12.06 -1.37
C ARG A 237 -0.88 10.55 -1.34
N TRP A 238 -1.91 9.77 -1.67
CA TRP A 238 -1.81 8.31 -1.72
C TRP A 238 -0.81 7.85 -2.78
N TRP A 239 -0.83 8.45 -3.96
CA TRP A 239 0.10 8.13 -5.04
C TRP A 239 1.51 8.69 -4.81
N GLY A 240 1.62 9.87 -4.24
CA GLY A 240 2.89 10.61 -4.09
C GLY A 240 3.14 11.60 -5.21
N MET A 241 2.09 12.26 -5.71
CA MET A 241 2.15 13.30 -6.74
C MET A 241 1.56 14.63 -6.24
N GLN A 242 1.65 15.66 -7.07
CA GLN A 242 1.02 16.96 -6.79
C GLN A 242 -0.51 16.89 -7.07
N PRO A 243 -1.34 17.72 -6.38
CA PRO A 243 -2.79 17.72 -6.58
C PRO A 243 -3.23 18.07 -8.01
N ALA A 244 -2.54 18.95 -8.70
CA ALA A 244 -2.93 19.39 -10.05
C ALA A 244 -2.87 18.25 -11.09
N PRO A 245 -1.76 17.48 -11.24
CA PRO A 245 -1.77 16.28 -12.08
C PRO A 245 -2.76 15.22 -11.61
N ALA A 246 -2.95 15.02 -10.29
CA ALA A 246 -3.95 14.09 -9.78
C ALA A 246 -5.38 14.47 -10.22
N GLY A 247 -5.71 15.75 -10.18
CA GLY A 247 -7.00 16.26 -10.66
C GLY A 247 -7.21 16.02 -12.15
N ARG A 248 -6.16 16.15 -12.99
CA ARG A 248 -6.26 15.83 -14.43
C ARG A 248 -6.55 14.35 -14.67
N VAL A 249 -5.83 13.48 -13.97
CA VAL A 249 -6.01 12.02 -14.06
C VAL A 249 -7.42 11.62 -13.62
N MET A 250 -7.91 12.13 -12.48
CA MET A 250 -9.27 11.84 -12.03
C MET A 250 -10.34 12.39 -13.00
N LYS A 251 -10.14 13.61 -13.53
CA LYS A 251 -11.07 14.20 -14.49
C LYS A 251 -11.18 13.38 -15.79
N ALA A 252 -10.08 12.73 -16.20
CA ALA A 252 -10.08 11.86 -17.38
C ALA A 252 -11.01 10.64 -17.22
N SER A 253 -11.34 10.22 -15.99
CA SER A 253 -12.33 9.15 -15.74
C SER A 253 -13.79 9.58 -16.06
N GLY A 254 -14.05 10.85 -16.31
CA GLY A 254 -15.32 11.37 -16.82
C GLY A 254 -16.55 10.89 -16.05
N ASN A 255 -17.49 10.26 -16.75
CA ASN A 255 -18.77 9.79 -16.20
C ASN A 255 -18.67 8.58 -15.26
N GLU A 256 -17.48 7.99 -15.10
CA GLU A 256 -17.26 6.94 -14.10
C GLU A 256 -17.28 7.50 -12.68
N LEU A 257 -17.08 8.82 -12.51
CA LEU A 257 -17.07 9.48 -11.22
C LEU A 257 -18.37 10.23 -10.95
N ILE A 258 -18.82 10.19 -9.71
CA ILE A 258 -19.93 10.99 -9.19
C ILE A 258 -19.49 11.83 -8.01
N ASP A 259 -20.13 12.99 -7.83
CA ASP A 259 -19.97 13.81 -6.64
C ASP A 259 -20.74 13.20 -5.46
N VAL A 260 -20.09 13.16 -4.31
CA VAL A 260 -20.69 12.72 -3.05
C VAL A 260 -20.44 13.76 -1.96
N ASP A 261 -21.35 13.86 -1.00
CA ASP A 261 -21.20 14.66 0.22
C ASP A 261 -21.24 13.73 1.45
N ILE A 262 -20.15 13.73 2.21
CA ILE A 262 -19.98 12.88 3.40
C ILE A 262 -20.04 13.80 4.63
N GLU A 263 -21.26 14.09 5.10
CA GLU A 263 -21.43 14.96 6.27
C GLU A 263 -20.71 16.32 6.12
N GLY A 264 -20.79 16.93 4.91
CA GLY A 264 -20.15 18.19 4.55
C GLY A 264 -18.76 18.05 3.89
N HIS A 265 -18.20 16.87 3.82
CA HIS A 265 -16.95 16.61 3.10
C HIS A 265 -17.26 16.20 1.66
N ARG A 266 -16.98 17.08 0.69
CA ARG A 266 -17.17 16.78 -0.73
C ARG A 266 -16.05 15.95 -1.31
N ALA A 267 -16.41 14.89 -2.03
CA ALA A 267 -15.46 13.94 -2.61
C ALA A 267 -16.01 13.30 -3.88
N TYR A 268 -15.21 12.47 -4.53
CA TYR A 268 -15.59 11.66 -5.68
C TYR A 268 -15.68 10.18 -5.30
N ALA A 269 -16.68 9.51 -5.85
CA ALA A 269 -16.82 8.05 -5.79
C ALA A 269 -17.00 7.49 -7.20
N LEU A 270 -16.79 6.20 -7.38
CA LEU A 270 -17.20 5.52 -8.62
C LEU A 270 -18.71 5.43 -8.69
N SER A 271 -19.29 5.74 -9.85
CA SER A 271 -20.73 5.67 -10.09
C SER A 271 -21.30 4.27 -9.83
N GLU A 272 -20.56 3.22 -10.17
CA GLU A 272 -20.91 1.82 -9.90
C GLU A 272 -21.00 1.49 -8.39
N GLU A 273 -20.25 2.21 -7.54
CA GLU A 273 -20.21 2.03 -6.09
C GLU A 273 -21.34 2.77 -5.33
N ALA A 274 -22.01 3.72 -5.96
CA ALA A 274 -22.98 4.61 -5.31
C ALA A 274 -24.04 3.84 -4.51
N ARG A 275 -24.64 2.81 -5.13
CA ARG A 275 -25.66 1.97 -4.48
C ARG A 275 -25.11 1.15 -3.30
N ALA A 276 -23.89 0.66 -3.43
CA ALA A 276 -23.23 -0.11 -2.39
C ALA A 276 -22.85 0.78 -1.20
N LEU A 277 -22.36 2.00 -1.46
CA LEU A 277 -22.03 3.01 -0.45
C LEU A 277 -23.27 3.39 0.38
N THR A 278 -24.38 3.75 -0.26
CA THR A 278 -25.61 4.18 0.44
C THR A 278 -26.25 3.07 1.28
N ARG A 279 -26.01 1.80 0.95
CA ARG A 279 -26.52 0.63 1.67
C ARG A 279 -25.53 0.03 2.66
N ALA A 280 -24.30 0.50 2.68
CA ALA A 280 -23.27 -0.03 3.55
C ALA A 280 -23.67 0.09 5.02
N ARG A 281 -23.34 -0.92 5.82
CA ARG A 281 -23.58 -0.94 7.27
C ARG A 281 -22.31 -1.40 7.96
N LEU A 282 -21.93 -0.68 9.01
CA LEU A 282 -20.81 -1.07 9.84
C LEU A 282 -21.05 -2.44 10.44
N LYS A 283 -20.08 -3.31 10.25
CA LYS A 283 -19.87 -4.49 11.10
C LYS A 283 -18.83 -4.09 12.13
N THR A 284 -18.87 -4.72 13.29
CA THR A 284 -18.03 -4.36 14.44
C THR A 284 -16.86 -5.33 14.69
N PRO A 285 -16.14 -5.82 13.67
CA PRO A 285 -14.99 -6.66 13.93
C PRO A 285 -13.89 -5.86 14.59
N VAL A 286 -13.18 -6.48 15.49
CA VAL A 286 -11.91 -6.00 16.00
C VAL A 286 -10.80 -6.51 15.08
N ARG A 287 -9.80 -5.67 14.76
CA ARG A 287 -8.60 -6.07 14.05
C ARG A 287 -7.36 -5.47 14.70
N LEU A 288 -6.32 -6.25 14.79
CA LEU A 288 -4.98 -5.79 15.12
C LEU A 288 -4.23 -5.49 13.82
N LEU A 289 -4.18 -4.22 13.43
CA LEU A 289 -3.49 -3.79 12.22
C LEU A 289 -2.01 -3.48 12.55
N PRO A 290 -1.05 -4.00 11.77
CA PRO A 290 0.38 -3.79 12.02
C PRO A 290 0.83 -2.36 11.70
N ALA A 291 2.10 -2.07 11.96
CA ALA A 291 2.73 -0.82 11.55
C ALA A 291 2.61 -0.64 10.02
N PHE A 292 2.43 0.60 9.57
CA PHE A 292 2.29 0.95 8.15
C PHE A 292 1.14 0.25 7.42
N ASP A 293 0.13 -0.24 8.13
CA ASP A 293 -1.04 -0.84 7.49
C ASP A 293 -1.67 0.13 6.48
N VAL A 294 -1.95 -0.37 5.28
CA VAL A 294 -2.40 0.48 4.16
C VAL A 294 -3.77 1.11 4.40
N TYR A 295 -4.65 0.49 5.20
CA TYR A 295 -5.91 1.11 5.64
C TYR A 295 -5.63 2.36 6.49
N VAL A 296 -4.70 2.26 7.44
CA VAL A 296 -4.30 3.38 8.32
C VAL A 296 -3.59 4.47 7.53
N VAL A 297 -2.64 4.10 6.68
CA VAL A 297 -1.88 5.03 5.82
C VAL A 297 -2.79 5.76 4.84
N GLY A 298 -3.75 5.05 4.24
CA GLY A 298 -4.62 5.56 3.17
C GLY A 298 -5.87 6.29 3.64
N THR A 299 -6.36 6.04 4.88
CA THR A 299 -7.58 6.67 5.38
C THR A 299 -7.42 8.18 5.50
N ARG A 300 -8.34 8.91 4.86
CA ARG A 300 -8.47 10.38 4.92
C ARG A 300 -9.95 10.76 4.95
N PRO A 301 -10.30 11.91 5.54
CA PRO A 301 -9.44 12.67 6.47
C PRO A 301 -9.08 11.84 7.72
N ARG A 302 -8.01 12.20 8.44
CA ARG A 302 -7.55 11.42 9.60
C ARG A 302 -8.54 11.36 10.76
N GLU A 303 -9.34 12.38 10.90
CA GLU A 303 -10.41 12.48 11.90
C GLU A 303 -11.48 11.38 11.72
N SER A 304 -11.65 10.88 10.49
CA SER A 304 -12.51 9.73 10.24
C SER A 304 -11.95 8.42 10.80
N LEU A 305 -10.63 8.35 11.02
CA LEU A 305 -9.93 7.20 11.60
C LEU A 305 -9.74 7.30 13.11
N VAL A 306 -9.33 8.47 13.61
CA VAL A 306 -8.92 8.65 15.01
C VAL A 306 -9.26 10.06 15.50
N GLU A 307 -9.54 10.19 16.80
CA GLU A 307 -9.69 11.51 17.44
C GLU A 307 -8.35 12.27 17.41
N SER A 308 -8.40 13.58 17.13
CA SER A 308 -7.20 14.42 16.94
C SER A 308 -6.20 14.34 18.09
N ARG A 309 -6.66 14.21 19.35
CA ARG A 309 -5.79 14.09 20.53
C ARG A 309 -4.91 12.82 20.53
N PHE A 310 -5.28 11.77 19.80
CA PHE A 310 -4.53 10.53 19.69
C PHE A 310 -3.76 10.37 18.37
N GLU A 311 -3.90 11.34 17.46
CA GLU A 311 -3.30 11.27 16.12
C GLU A 311 -1.78 11.06 16.18
N ASN A 312 -1.08 11.77 17.07
CA ASN A 312 0.38 11.68 17.23
C ASN A 312 0.88 10.33 17.76
N LEU A 313 0.00 9.51 18.35
CA LEU A 313 0.33 8.16 18.80
C LEU A 313 0.36 7.18 17.62
N ILE A 314 -0.37 7.47 16.56
CA ILE A 314 -0.44 6.67 15.33
C ILE A 314 0.56 7.21 14.30
N PHE A 315 0.47 8.50 13.97
CA PHE A 315 1.30 9.16 12.94
C PHE A 315 2.48 9.86 13.61
N ARG A 316 3.56 9.10 13.82
CA ARG A 316 4.73 9.54 14.58
C ARG A 316 5.75 10.30 13.71
N GLN A 317 6.77 10.82 14.36
CA GLN A 317 7.89 11.50 13.71
C GLN A 317 8.58 10.60 12.67
N ALA A 318 9.30 11.20 11.73
CA ALA A 318 9.98 10.53 10.63
C ALA A 318 9.08 9.62 9.75
N GLY A 319 7.76 9.86 9.76
CA GLY A 319 6.81 9.11 8.95
C GLY A 319 6.49 7.70 9.49
N TRP A 320 6.84 7.40 10.74
CA TRP A 320 6.48 6.13 11.35
C TRP A 320 4.98 6.06 11.61
N ILE A 321 4.36 4.92 11.26
CA ILE A 321 2.94 4.64 11.52
C ILE A 321 2.85 3.47 12.49
N SER A 322 2.26 3.71 13.67
CA SER A 322 2.13 2.71 14.72
C SER A 322 1.10 1.63 14.36
N PRO A 323 1.26 0.41 14.89
CA PRO A 323 0.22 -0.62 14.84
C PRO A 323 -1.05 -0.16 15.58
N VAL A 324 -2.23 -0.47 15.03
CA VAL A 324 -3.51 0.07 15.48
C VAL A 324 -4.49 -1.03 15.89
N VAL A 325 -5.19 -0.85 16.98
CA VAL A 325 -6.41 -1.60 17.30
C VAL A 325 -7.58 -0.93 16.58
N LEU A 326 -8.10 -1.58 15.55
CA LEU A 326 -9.23 -1.10 14.77
C LEU A 326 -10.53 -1.69 15.30
N ILE A 327 -11.51 -0.83 15.61
CA ILE A 327 -12.88 -1.20 16.01
C ILE A 327 -13.82 -0.25 15.27
N ASP A 328 -14.86 -0.74 14.63
CA ASP A 328 -15.84 0.04 13.87
C ASP A 328 -15.19 0.95 12.80
N GLY A 329 -14.08 0.48 12.20
CA GLY A 329 -13.31 1.26 11.23
C GLY A 329 -12.52 2.42 11.80
N ARG A 330 -12.47 2.57 13.13
CA ARG A 330 -11.72 3.61 13.86
C ARG A 330 -10.61 3.00 14.72
N ALA A 331 -9.54 3.76 14.87
CA ALA A 331 -8.47 3.42 15.80
C ALA A 331 -8.93 3.66 17.25
N ARG A 332 -8.95 2.62 18.05
CA ARG A 332 -9.31 2.64 19.47
C ARG A 332 -8.13 2.37 20.39
N GLY A 333 -6.94 2.27 19.84
CA GLY A 333 -5.69 2.07 20.55
C GLY A 333 -4.54 1.84 19.60
N VAL A 334 -3.33 1.84 20.14
CA VAL A 334 -2.14 1.30 19.49
C VAL A 334 -1.73 0.02 20.21
N TRP A 335 -1.01 -0.86 19.49
CA TRP A 335 -0.54 -2.08 20.09
C TRP A 335 0.92 -2.36 19.71
N LYS A 336 1.57 -3.22 20.47
CA LYS A 336 2.88 -3.76 20.14
C LYS A 336 2.91 -5.22 20.52
N HIS A 337 3.85 -5.97 19.95
CA HIS A 337 4.19 -7.32 20.38
C HIS A 337 5.68 -7.45 20.55
N GLU A 338 6.06 -8.16 21.60
CA GLU A 338 7.47 -8.37 21.98
C GLU A 338 7.65 -9.84 22.42
N ARG A 339 8.81 -10.42 22.16
CA ARG A 339 9.12 -11.74 22.70
C ARG A 339 9.22 -11.69 24.21
N ALA A 340 8.54 -12.63 24.86
CA ALA A 340 8.56 -12.80 26.33
C ALA A 340 8.70 -14.30 26.62
N GLY A 341 9.92 -14.73 26.97
CA GLY A 341 10.24 -16.14 27.13
C GLY A 341 9.97 -16.95 25.86
N ASN A 342 9.15 -18.00 25.97
CA ASN A 342 8.76 -18.86 24.84
C ASN A 342 7.56 -18.30 24.04
N GLY A 343 7.00 -17.16 24.44
CA GLY A 343 5.81 -16.59 23.84
C GLY A 343 6.01 -15.15 23.38
N ILE A 344 4.87 -14.52 23.13
CA ILE A 344 4.77 -13.13 22.67
C ILE A 344 3.80 -12.40 23.60
N GLU A 345 4.23 -11.30 24.18
CA GLU A 345 3.36 -10.37 24.88
C GLU A 345 2.79 -9.35 23.89
N VAL A 346 1.46 -9.27 23.80
CA VAL A 346 0.73 -8.22 23.07
C VAL A 346 0.29 -7.17 24.08
N THR A 347 0.86 -5.98 24.02
CA THR A 347 0.46 -4.85 24.85
C THR A 347 -0.44 -3.91 24.05
N VAL A 348 -1.65 -3.66 24.56
CA VAL A 348 -2.62 -2.71 23.97
C VAL A 348 -2.68 -1.44 24.80
N SER A 349 -2.34 -0.30 24.18
CA SER A 349 -2.50 1.05 24.74
C SER A 349 -3.83 1.63 24.21
N GLN A 350 -4.89 1.53 25.04
CA GLN A 350 -6.24 1.87 24.61
C GLN A 350 -6.53 3.37 24.64
N PHE A 351 -7.28 3.85 23.64
CA PHE A 351 -7.79 5.21 23.54
C PHE A 351 -9.19 5.28 24.19
N GLY A 352 -9.23 5.60 25.47
CA GLY A 352 -10.45 5.55 26.25
C GLY A 352 -10.81 4.12 26.70
N LYS A 353 -12.02 3.95 27.25
CA LYS A 353 -12.47 2.68 27.84
C LYS A 353 -12.92 1.68 26.78
N LEU A 354 -12.35 0.49 26.76
CA LEU A 354 -12.80 -0.65 25.97
C LEU A 354 -13.80 -1.49 26.77
N SER A 355 -14.89 -1.91 26.13
CA SER A 355 -15.85 -2.84 26.73
C SER A 355 -15.23 -4.23 26.96
N GLY A 356 -15.85 -5.05 27.84
CA GLY A 356 -15.44 -6.44 28.02
C GLY A 356 -15.52 -7.25 26.72
N ALA A 357 -16.51 -6.96 25.87
CA ALA A 357 -16.63 -7.59 24.53
C ALA A 357 -15.45 -7.23 23.63
N HIS A 358 -15.05 -5.97 23.59
CA HIS A 358 -13.89 -5.54 22.81
C HIS A 358 -12.60 -6.20 23.30
N ARG A 359 -12.37 -6.29 24.62
CA ARG A 359 -11.18 -6.94 25.17
C ARG A 359 -11.14 -8.45 24.83
N ARG A 360 -12.27 -9.15 24.88
CA ARG A 360 -12.35 -10.56 24.43
C ARG A 360 -12.04 -10.70 22.94
N ALA A 361 -12.58 -9.83 22.12
CA ALA A 361 -12.30 -9.85 20.67
C ALA A 361 -10.83 -9.54 20.34
N ILE A 362 -10.18 -8.65 21.10
CA ILE A 362 -8.73 -8.39 21.00
C ILE A 362 -7.93 -9.64 21.39
N ALA A 363 -8.33 -10.36 22.45
CA ALA A 363 -7.68 -11.60 22.83
C ALA A 363 -7.80 -12.67 21.73
N GLN A 364 -8.98 -12.81 21.10
CA GLN A 364 -9.18 -13.71 19.96
C GLN A 364 -8.30 -13.35 18.74
N GLU A 365 -8.10 -12.05 18.47
CA GLU A 365 -7.15 -11.59 17.44
C GLU A 365 -5.71 -11.96 17.82
N ALA A 366 -5.32 -11.84 19.10
CA ALA A 366 -4.01 -12.24 19.59
C ALA A 366 -3.82 -13.78 19.50
N ASP A 367 -4.84 -14.59 19.75
CA ASP A 367 -4.80 -16.05 19.53
C ASP A 367 -4.60 -16.39 18.03
N SER A 368 -5.19 -15.59 17.14
CA SER A 368 -4.94 -15.73 15.70
C SER A 368 -3.51 -15.34 15.35
N LEU A 369 -2.97 -14.29 15.98
CA LEU A 369 -1.58 -13.87 15.82
C LEU A 369 -0.60 -14.94 16.32
N ALA A 370 -0.93 -15.61 17.43
CA ALA A 370 -0.15 -16.72 17.97
C ALA A 370 0.09 -17.83 16.94
N ARG A 371 -0.99 -18.23 16.24
CA ARG A 371 -0.92 -19.23 15.17
C ARG A 371 -0.07 -18.78 13.98
N PHE A 372 -0.17 -17.50 13.62
CA PHE A 372 0.61 -16.93 12.51
C PHE A 372 2.10 -16.80 12.84
N LEU A 373 2.43 -16.49 14.09
CA LEU A 373 3.81 -16.32 14.56
C LEU A 373 4.43 -17.60 15.15
N ASP A 374 3.64 -18.68 15.21
CA ASP A 374 4.03 -19.96 15.80
C ASP A 374 4.58 -19.79 17.23
N ALA A 375 3.88 -19.02 18.07
CA ALA A 375 4.24 -18.77 19.44
C ALA A 375 3.02 -18.35 20.28
N PRO A 376 2.84 -18.89 21.52
CA PRO A 376 1.72 -18.50 22.36
C PRO A 376 1.73 -17.01 22.67
N THR A 377 0.53 -16.40 22.78
CA THR A 377 0.41 -14.97 23.09
C THR A 377 -0.23 -14.75 24.45
N THR A 378 0.18 -13.66 25.10
CA THR A 378 -0.52 -13.06 26.25
C THR A 378 -0.91 -11.63 25.90
N VAL A 379 -2.02 -11.14 26.47
CA VAL A 379 -2.51 -9.80 26.18
C VAL A 379 -2.57 -8.96 27.44
N SER A 380 -1.94 -7.79 27.42
CA SER A 380 -2.02 -6.79 28.49
C SER A 380 -2.65 -5.48 27.97
N PHE A 381 -3.34 -4.76 28.85
CA PHE A 381 -4.01 -3.51 28.50
C PHE A 381 -3.50 -2.38 29.38
N ARG A 382 -3.22 -1.22 28.74
CA ARG A 382 -2.82 0.02 29.41
C ARG A 382 -3.73 1.16 28.90
N SER A 383 -4.05 2.11 29.76
CA SER A 383 -4.72 3.34 29.33
C SER A 383 -3.68 4.35 28.86
N VAL A 384 -3.94 5.04 27.75
CA VAL A 384 -3.22 6.24 27.38
C VAL A 384 -3.86 7.40 28.15
N GLN A 385 -3.06 8.12 28.89
CA GLN A 385 -3.46 9.34 29.59
C GLN A 385 -3.58 10.51 28.63
#